data_4c983efcbe9565190e2660902f7ed151
#
_entry.id   4c983efcbe9565190e2660902f7ed151
#
_cell.length_a   1.000
_cell.length_b   1.000
_cell.length_c   1.000
_cell.angle_alpha   90.00
_cell.angle_beta   90.00
_cell.angle_gamma   90.00
#
_symmetry.space_group_name_H-M   'P 1'
#
loop_
_entity.id
_entity.type
_entity.pdbx_description
1 polymer ?
#
loop_
_entity_poly.entity_id
_entity_poly.type
_entity_poly.pdbx_seq_one_letter_code
_entity_poly.pdbx_strand_id
1 'polypeptide(L)'
;MPNRHVINETIAAYANAIVDGAYADGGRERVVVIRNQMIEILGFMATNIDLRMACDDEGYTPEQREQIITNVFGAYDPKLVRLMSIMATRCDIAKLRGVYHVYEDLIESKLNFNVIDVTTVVDLDDNLRTVITQKAKSDMGRDCVLVEHIDPSIQGGIIMSTRGRFVDASVRSQFNKARIVLKETTDGGEC
;
A
#
# COMPACT_ATOMS: atom_id res chain seq x y z
N MET A 1 -24.61 -17.16 -4.25
CA MET A 1 -23.65 -16.06 -4.05
C MET A 1 -23.36 -15.97 -2.55
N PRO A 2 -22.10 -15.98 -2.11
CA PRO A 2 -21.80 -15.82 -0.70
C PRO A 2 -22.29 -14.47 -0.22
N ASN A 3 -22.86 -14.43 1.00
CA ASN A 3 -23.38 -13.22 1.60
C ASN A 3 -22.22 -12.24 1.84
N ARG A 4 -22.41 -10.94 1.54
CA ARG A 4 -21.40 -9.87 1.72
C ARG A 4 -20.76 -9.89 3.12
N HIS A 5 -21.51 -10.32 4.12
CA HIS A 5 -21.03 -10.49 5.50
C HIS A 5 -19.93 -11.56 5.60
N VAL A 6 -20.15 -12.73 5.00
CA VAL A 6 -19.18 -13.85 5.01
C VAL A 6 -17.89 -13.48 4.27
N ILE A 7 -18.00 -12.71 3.18
CA ILE A 7 -16.82 -12.22 2.44
C ILE A 7 -15.98 -11.30 3.33
N ASN A 8 -16.62 -10.36 4.04
CA ASN A 8 -15.91 -9.44 4.92
C ASN A 8 -15.27 -10.15 6.12
N GLU A 9 -15.91 -11.16 6.69
CA GLU A 9 -15.33 -11.99 7.76
C GLU A 9 -14.10 -12.77 7.28
N THR A 10 -14.15 -13.34 6.09
CA THR A 10 -13.02 -14.05 5.49
C THR A 10 -11.84 -13.11 5.25
N ILE A 11 -12.08 -11.92 4.69
CA ILE A 11 -11.07 -10.88 4.48
C ILE A 11 -10.44 -10.46 5.81
N ALA A 12 -11.27 -10.22 6.83
CA ALA A 12 -10.79 -9.84 8.16
C ALA A 12 -9.96 -10.96 8.82
N ALA A 13 -10.33 -12.23 8.62
CA ALA A 13 -9.57 -13.36 9.14
C ALA A 13 -8.17 -13.44 8.51
N TYR A 14 -8.07 -13.30 7.18
CA TYR A 14 -6.79 -13.26 6.48
C TYR A 14 -5.92 -12.08 6.94
N ALA A 15 -6.50 -10.89 7.04
CA ALA A 15 -5.77 -9.68 7.47
C ALA A 15 -5.27 -9.80 8.91
N ASN A 16 -6.09 -10.29 9.85
CA ASN A 16 -5.67 -10.52 11.23
C ASN A 16 -4.52 -11.54 11.32
N ALA A 17 -4.64 -12.66 10.60
CA ALA A 17 -3.62 -13.71 10.62
C ALA A 17 -2.25 -13.18 10.16
N ILE A 18 -2.21 -12.37 9.09
CA ILE A 18 -0.95 -11.82 8.58
C ILE A 18 -0.39 -10.72 9.46
N VAL A 19 -1.24 -9.83 10.03
CA VAL A 19 -0.81 -8.77 10.97
C VAL A 19 -0.21 -9.40 12.22
N ASP A 20 -0.90 -10.34 12.84
CA ASP A 20 -0.45 -11.00 14.08
C ASP A 20 0.84 -11.78 13.82
N GLY A 21 0.90 -12.51 12.70
CA GLY A 21 2.09 -13.23 12.30
C GLY A 21 3.28 -12.32 12.03
N ALA A 22 3.08 -11.21 11.35
CA ALA A 22 4.13 -10.24 11.04
C ALA A 22 4.65 -9.55 12.32
N TYR A 23 3.73 -9.12 13.17
CA TYR A 23 4.09 -8.42 14.41
C TYR A 23 4.82 -9.32 15.42
N ALA A 24 4.43 -10.58 15.52
CA ALA A 24 5.08 -11.56 16.40
C ALA A 24 6.53 -11.85 15.99
N ASP A 25 6.86 -11.81 14.69
CA ASP A 25 8.20 -12.17 14.19
C ASP A 25 9.20 -11.01 14.17
N GLY A 26 8.74 -9.79 13.93
CA GLY A 26 9.65 -8.65 13.73
C GLY A 26 9.03 -7.29 14.07
N GLY A 27 7.94 -7.28 14.84
CA GLY A 27 7.32 -6.04 15.30
C GLY A 27 6.84 -5.15 14.17
N ARG A 28 6.91 -3.83 14.40
CA ARG A 28 6.43 -2.79 13.47
C ARG A 28 7.15 -2.82 12.12
N GLU A 29 8.46 -3.03 12.12
CA GLU A 29 9.26 -3.01 10.90
C GLU A 29 8.81 -4.10 9.92
N ARG A 30 8.60 -5.32 10.40
CA ARG A 30 8.15 -6.42 9.54
C ARG A 30 6.72 -6.21 9.02
N VAL A 31 5.85 -5.61 9.83
CA VAL A 31 4.49 -5.24 9.40
C VAL A 31 4.56 -4.26 8.24
N VAL A 32 5.43 -3.26 8.28
CA VAL A 32 5.63 -2.29 7.19
C VAL A 32 6.22 -2.94 5.95
N VAL A 33 7.21 -3.84 6.11
CA VAL A 33 7.79 -4.59 4.98
C VAL A 33 6.71 -5.40 4.27
N ILE A 34 5.89 -6.15 4.98
CA ILE A 34 4.80 -6.95 4.40
C ILE A 34 3.76 -6.03 3.72
N ARG A 35 3.42 -4.88 4.32
CA ARG A 35 2.54 -3.89 3.69
C ARG A 35 3.07 -3.46 2.33
N ASN A 36 4.33 -3.08 2.26
CA ASN A 36 4.95 -2.62 1.02
C ASN A 36 4.98 -3.72 -0.04
N GLN A 37 5.31 -4.95 0.35
CA GLN A 37 5.26 -6.11 -0.52
C GLN A 37 3.84 -6.38 -1.04
N MET A 38 2.81 -6.20 -0.22
CA MET A 38 1.40 -6.32 -0.68
C MET A 38 1.06 -5.27 -1.74
N ILE A 39 1.55 -4.04 -1.61
CA ILE A 39 1.36 -2.98 -2.61
C ILE A 39 2.02 -3.38 -3.94
N GLU A 40 3.27 -3.84 -3.90
CA GLU A 40 3.99 -4.30 -5.09
C GLU A 40 3.27 -5.46 -5.77
N ILE A 41 2.85 -6.46 -5.02
CA ILE A 41 2.11 -7.62 -5.54
C ILE A 41 0.78 -7.19 -6.15
N LEU A 42 0.03 -6.31 -5.50
CA LEU A 42 -1.23 -5.78 -6.03
C LEU A 42 -1.01 -5.00 -7.33
N GLY A 43 0.06 -4.20 -7.40
CA GLY A 43 0.47 -3.50 -8.62
C GLY A 43 0.82 -4.48 -9.74
N PHE A 44 1.63 -5.50 -9.43
CA PHE A 44 2.01 -6.53 -10.38
C PHE A 44 0.79 -7.32 -10.90
N MET A 45 -0.12 -7.73 -10.02
CA MET A 45 -1.34 -8.43 -10.39
C MET A 45 -2.33 -7.56 -11.17
N ALA A 46 -2.32 -6.25 -10.97
CA ALA A 46 -3.16 -5.32 -11.74
C ALA A 46 -2.72 -5.22 -13.20
N THR A 47 -1.41 -5.33 -13.47
CA THR A 47 -0.85 -5.30 -14.82
C THR A 47 -0.84 -6.67 -15.50
N ASN A 48 -0.88 -7.77 -14.73
CA ASN A 48 -0.83 -9.15 -15.21
C ASN A 48 -2.15 -9.87 -14.97
N ILE A 49 -3.13 -9.57 -15.84
CA ILE A 49 -4.50 -10.10 -15.72
C ILE A 49 -4.52 -11.63 -15.82
N ASP A 50 -3.73 -12.20 -16.75
CA ASP A 50 -3.67 -13.64 -16.96
C ASP A 50 -3.21 -14.41 -15.71
N LEU A 51 -2.19 -13.88 -15.03
CA LEU A 51 -1.74 -14.45 -13.76
C LEU A 51 -2.85 -14.43 -12.70
N ARG A 52 -3.54 -13.29 -12.57
CA ARG A 52 -4.63 -13.16 -11.61
C ARG A 52 -5.76 -14.13 -11.91
N MET A 53 -6.11 -14.30 -13.20
CA MET A 53 -7.14 -15.24 -13.62
C MET A 53 -6.70 -16.69 -13.34
N ALA A 54 -5.45 -17.05 -13.66
CA ALA A 54 -4.93 -18.38 -13.38
C ALA A 54 -4.94 -18.76 -11.89
N CYS A 55 -4.73 -17.78 -11.00
CA CYS A 55 -4.76 -18.02 -9.55
C CYS A 55 -6.18 -18.27 -8.99
N ASP A 56 -7.23 -17.80 -9.67
CA ASP A 56 -8.64 -17.99 -9.28
C ASP A 56 -9.40 -18.96 -10.21
N ASP A 57 -8.73 -19.56 -11.21
CA ASP A 57 -9.35 -20.48 -12.16
C ASP A 57 -9.56 -21.87 -11.52
N GLU A 58 -10.81 -22.30 -11.46
CA GLU A 58 -11.21 -23.63 -10.97
C GLU A 58 -10.72 -24.77 -11.90
N GLY A 59 -10.31 -24.47 -13.13
CA GLY A 59 -9.71 -25.43 -14.06
C GLY A 59 -8.35 -25.96 -13.63
N TYR A 60 -7.64 -25.23 -12.76
CA TYR A 60 -6.39 -25.70 -12.15
C TYR A 60 -6.66 -26.39 -10.81
N THR A 61 -5.85 -27.41 -10.50
CA THR A 61 -5.93 -28.03 -9.16
C THR A 61 -5.43 -27.06 -8.07
N PRO A 62 -5.86 -27.22 -6.82
CA PRO A 62 -5.37 -26.39 -5.70
C PRO A 62 -3.84 -26.35 -5.62
N GLU A 63 -3.18 -27.47 -5.85
CA GLU A 63 -1.72 -27.63 -5.83
C GLU A 63 -1.06 -26.83 -6.97
N GLN A 64 -1.65 -26.83 -8.15
CA GLN A 64 -1.15 -26.04 -9.28
C GLN A 64 -1.26 -24.55 -9.01
N ARG A 65 -2.36 -24.07 -8.43
CA ARG A 65 -2.53 -22.67 -8.04
C ARG A 65 -1.53 -22.26 -6.96
N GLU A 66 -1.28 -23.12 -5.97
CA GLU A 66 -0.23 -22.89 -4.97
C GLU A 66 1.16 -22.80 -5.60
N GLN A 67 1.48 -23.68 -6.54
CA GLN A 67 2.74 -23.66 -7.27
C GLN A 67 2.92 -22.36 -8.08
N ILE A 68 1.86 -21.85 -8.73
CA ILE A 68 1.90 -20.56 -9.43
C ILE A 68 2.32 -19.44 -8.47
N ILE A 69 1.67 -19.34 -7.31
CA ILE A 69 1.99 -18.32 -6.31
C ILE A 69 3.43 -18.47 -5.83
N THR A 70 3.87 -19.67 -5.50
CA THR A 70 5.21 -19.93 -4.97
C THR A 70 6.29 -19.62 -6.02
N ASN A 71 6.07 -19.97 -7.28
CA ASN A 71 7.02 -19.72 -8.35
C ASN A 71 7.15 -18.23 -8.69
N VAL A 72 6.05 -17.48 -8.65
CA VAL A 72 6.05 -16.05 -9.01
C VAL A 72 6.48 -15.17 -7.83
N PHE A 73 6.00 -15.47 -6.64
CA PHE A 73 6.18 -14.61 -5.47
C PHE A 73 7.08 -15.21 -4.38
N GLY A 74 7.80 -16.29 -4.66
CA GLY A 74 8.66 -16.97 -3.68
C GLY A 74 9.80 -16.13 -3.11
N ALA A 75 10.16 -15.02 -3.74
CA ALA A 75 11.17 -14.07 -3.24
C ALA A 75 10.66 -13.12 -2.14
N TYR A 76 9.35 -13.04 -1.95
CA TYR A 76 8.73 -12.18 -0.94
C TYR A 76 8.71 -12.87 0.44
N ASP A 77 8.16 -12.15 1.43
CA ASP A 77 8.06 -12.69 2.80
C ASP A 77 7.34 -14.05 2.84
N PRO A 78 7.92 -15.07 3.46
CA PRO A 78 7.34 -16.42 3.49
C PRO A 78 5.92 -16.49 4.06
N LYS A 79 5.58 -15.61 5.02
CA LYS A 79 4.23 -15.57 5.59
C LYS A 79 3.22 -14.98 4.61
N LEU A 80 3.63 -13.96 3.86
CA LEU A 80 2.78 -13.38 2.82
C LEU A 80 2.56 -14.39 1.69
N VAL A 81 3.62 -15.06 1.23
CA VAL A 81 3.53 -16.11 0.20
C VAL A 81 2.62 -17.24 0.67
N ARG A 82 2.77 -17.71 1.91
CA ARG A 82 1.90 -18.74 2.47
C ARG A 82 0.43 -18.31 2.57
N LEU A 83 0.17 -17.06 2.97
CA LEU A 83 -1.20 -16.52 2.97
C LEU A 83 -1.79 -16.56 1.56
N MET A 84 -1.04 -16.06 0.56
CA MET A 84 -1.47 -16.04 -0.83
C MET A 84 -1.67 -17.45 -1.40
N SER A 85 -0.83 -18.41 -1.03
CA SER A 85 -1.01 -19.83 -1.38
C SER A 85 -2.33 -20.38 -0.85
N ILE A 86 -2.65 -20.11 0.41
CA ILE A 86 -3.94 -20.50 1.01
C ILE A 86 -5.11 -19.81 0.28
N MET A 87 -4.98 -18.54 -0.06
CA MET A 87 -6.01 -17.81 -0.80
C MET A 87 -6.21 -18.40 -2.21
N ALA A 88 -5.12 -18.73 -2.92
CA ALA A 88 -5.18 -19.33 -4.25
C ALA A 88 -5.80 -20.73 -4.24
N THR A 89 -5.45 -21.58 -3.25
CA THR A 89 -6.07 -22.91 -3.12
C THR A 89 -7.59 -22.82 -2.92
N ARG A 90 -8.09 -21.70 -2.37
CA ARG A 90 -9.52 -21.46 -2.09
C ARG A 90 -10.21 -20.59 -3.16
N CYS A 91 -9.53 -20.22 -4.24
CA CYS A 91 -10.01 -19.27 -5.26
C CYS A 91 -10.43 -17.91 -4.63
N ASP A 92 -9.64 -17.41 -3.69
CA ASP A 92 -9.90 -16.19 -2.94
C ASP A 92 -8.93 -15.06 -3.28
N ILE A 93 -8.06 -15.24 -4.28
CA ILE A 93 -6.98 -14.28 -4.59
C ILE A 93 -7.52 -12.91 -5.02
N ALA A 94 -8.70 -12.87 -5.64
CA ALA A 94 -9.39 -11.62 -5.96
C ALA A 94 -9.70 -10.75 -4.72
N LYS A 95 -9.76 -11.35 -3.53
CA LYS A 95 -10.00 -10.65 -2.26
C LYS A 95 -8.74 -10.00 -1.69
N LEU A 96 -7.55 -10.23 -2.27
CA LEU A 96 -6.26 -9.73 -1.75
C LEU A 96 -6.25 -8.21 -1.55
N ARG A 97 -6.87 -7.45 -2.46
CA ARG A 97 -7.03 -5.99 -2.29
C ARG A 97 -7.85 -5.64 -1.05
N GLY A 98 -8.91 -6.39 -0.78
CA GLY A 98 -9.70 -6.21 0.45
C GLY A 98 -8.92 -6.54 1.71
N VAL A 99 -8.10 -7.61 1.66
CA VAL A 99 -7.19 -7.99 2.75
C VAL A 99 -6.19 -6.87 3.03
N TYR A 100 -5.60 -6.26 1.98
CA TYR A 100 -4.69 -5.13 2.13
C TYR A 100 -5.36 -3.93 2.84
N HIS A 101 -6.58 -3.56 2.45
CA HIS A 101 -7.28 -2.45 3.10
C HIS A 101 -7.56 -2.73 4.58
N VAL A 102 -8.03 -3.94 4.92
CA VAL A 102 -8.24 -4.32 6.33
C VAL A 102 -6.91 -4.42 7.08
N TYR A 103 -5.83 -4.84 6.41
CA TYR A 103 -4.48 -4.86 6.98
C TYR A 103 -4.04 -3.45 7.40
N GLU A 104 -4.24 -2.44 6.56
CA GLU A 104 -3.97 -1.04 6.91
C GLU A 104 -4.85 -0.55 8.07
N ASP A 105 -6.14 -0.95 8.10
CA ASP A 105 -7.03 -0.64 9.24
C ASP A 105 -6.52 -1.21 10.55
N LEU A 106 -5.96 -2.42 10.52
CA LEU A 106 -5.44 -3.10 11.71
C LEU A 106 -4.12 -2.49 12.18
N ILE A 107 -3.26 -2.02 11.28
CA ILE A 107 -2.05 -1.27 11.67
C ILE A 107 -2.44 -0.06 12.52
N GLU A 108 -3.43 0.70 12.07
CA GLU A 108 -3.88 1.90 12.76
C GLU A 108 -4.64 1.57 14.05
N SER A 109 -5.58 0.64 14.01
CA SER A 109 -6.49 0.37 15.13
C SER A 109 -5.90 -0.55 16.21
N LYS A 110 -5.19 -1.60 15.79
CA LYS A 110 -4.66 -2.63 16.70
C LYS A 110 -3.24 -2.36 17.14
N LEU A 111 -2.38 -1.88 16.22
CA LEU A 111 -0.97 -1.63 16.51
C LEU A 111 -0.70 -0.16 16.89
N ASN A 112 -1.69 0.72 16.73
CA ASN A 112 -1.67 2.13 17.15
C ASN A 112 -0.49 2.94 16.56
N PHE A 113 -0.19 2.71 15.29
CA PHE A 113 0.73 3.55 14.53
C PHE A 113 0.23 3.78 13.10
N ASN A 114 0.72 4.84 12.45
CA ASN A 114 0.43 5.16 11.07
C ASN A 114 1.66 4.92 10.18
N VAL A 115 1.44 4.49 8.97
CA VAL A 115 2.47 4.45 7.93
C VAL A 115 2.28 5.66 7.01
N ILE A 116 3.37 6.38 6.78
CA ILE A 116 3.39 7.57 5.91
C ILE A 116 4.34 7.28 4.77
N ASP A 117 3.82 7.20 3.58
CA ASP A 117 4.62 7.13 2.36
C ASP A 117 5.08 8.55 2.01
N VAL A 118 6.39 8.73 1.94
CA VAL A 118 7.05 10.02 1.67
C VAL A 118 7.81 9.90 0.37
N THR A 119 7.43 10.69 -0.63
CA THR A 119 8.12 10.72 -1.92
C THR A 119 8.94 11.99 -2.03
N THR A 120 10.23 11.85 -2.35
CA THR A 120 11.21 12.92 -2.51
C THR A 120 12.06 12.69 -3.75
N VAL A 121 12.82 13.70 -4.16
CA VAL A 121 13.78 13.58 -5.29
C VAL A 121 15.08 12.94 -4.87
N VAL A 122 15.49 13.12 -3.62
CA VAL A 122 16.72 12.62 -3.00
C VAL A 122 16.41 12.03 -1.64
N ASP A 123 17.31 11.24 -1.10
CA ASP A 123 17.17 10.69 0.25
C ASP A 123 16.93 11.80 1.28
N LEU A 124 16.03 11.52 2.22
CA LEU A 124 15.79 12.43 3.34
C LEU A 124 17.00 12.43 4.29
N ASP A 125 17.36 13.60 4.79
CA ASP A 125 18.29 13.70 5.90
C ASP A 125 17.61 13.39 7.24
N ASP A 126 18.39 13.09 8.27
CA ASP A 126 17.88 12.72 9.59
C ASP A 126 17.09 13.84 10.26
N ASN A 127 17.42 15.10 9.97
CA ASN A 127 16.69 16.25 10.49
C ASN A 127 15.30 16.32 9.88
N LEU A 128 15.18 16.18 8.56
CA LEU A 128 13.89 16.16 7.86
C LEU A 128 13.04 14.97 8.29
N ARG A 129 13.64 13.77 8.43
CA ARG A 129 12.94 12.60 8.99
C ARG A 129 12.34 12.91 10.35
N THR A 130 13.12 13.51 11.23
CA THR A 130 12.67 13.87 12.57
C THR A 130 11.54 14.89 12.54
N VAL A 131 11.68 15.96 11.75
CA VAL A 131 10.66 17.03 11.62
C VAL A 131 9.35 16.46 11.06
N ILE A 132 9.41 15.64 9.99
CA ILE A 132 8.23 15.02 9.37
C ILE A 132 7.54 14.11 10.40
N THR A 133 8.31 13.26 11.09
CA THR A 133 7.76 12.32 12.09
C THR A 133 7.10 13.06 13.25
N GLN A 134 7.75 14.11 13.78
CA GLN A 134 7.19 14.91 14.88
C GLN A 134 5.91 15.62 14.47
N LYS A 135 5.91 16.25 13.29
CA LYS A 135 4.72 16.91 12.75
C LYS A 135 3.58 15.93 12.54
N ALA A 136 3.87 14.81 11.91
CA ALA A 136 2.88 13.76 11.68
C ALA A 136 2.31 13.20 12.99
N LYS A 137 3.16 12.99 13.99
CA LYS A 137 2.75 12.56 15.33
C LYS A 137 1.86 13.60 16.03
N SER A 138 2.20 14.89 15.89
CA SER A 138 1.37 15.99 16.43
C SER A 138 0.01 16.07 15.74
N ASP A 139 -0.04 15.92 14.41
CA ASP A 139 -1.25 16.08 13.62
C ASP A 139 -2.20 14.88 13.74
N MET A 140 -1.65 13.66 13.92
CA MET A 140 -2.41 12.41 13.97
C MET A 140 -2.57 11.83 15.38
N GLY A 141 -1.84 12.34 16.38
CA GLY A 141 -1.93 11.87 17.76
C GLY A 141 -1.39 10.46 18.01
N ARG A 142 -0.65 9.88 17.04
CA ARG A 142 -0.12 8.51 17.10
C ARG A 142 1.30 8.44 16.57
N ASP A 143 2.01 7.37 16.91
CA ASP A 143 3.32 7.09 16.34
C ASP A 143 3.23 6.88 14.83
N CYS A 144 4.28 7.28 14.10
CA CYS A 144 4.34 7.18 12.65
C CYS A 144 5.63 6.47 12.22
N VAL A 145 5.52 5.65 11.19
CA VAL A 145 6.65 5.04 10.49
C VAL A 145 6.69 5.62 9.09
N LEU A 146 7.84 6.15 8.68
CA LEU A 146 8.05 6.69 7.34
C LEU A 146 8.48 5.57 6.39
N VAL A 147 7.90 5.55 5.20
CA VAL A 147 8.34 4.75 4.05
C VAL A 147 8.77 5.72 2.97
N GLU A 148 10.06 5.72 2.66
CA GLU A 148 10.67 6.67 1.75
C GLU A 148 10.67 6.13 0.32
N HIS A 149 10.25 6.96 -0.64
CA HIS A 149 10.28 6.67 -2.06
C HIS A 149 11.04 7.80 -2.78
N ILE A 150 11.96 7.43 -3.67
CA ILE A 150 12.68 8.40 -4.48
C ILE A 150 12.05 8.45 -5.86
N ASP A 151 11.52 9.61 -6.23
CA ASP A 151 10.95 9.87 -7.57
C ASP A 151 11.46 11.20 -8.13
N PRO A 152 12.46 11.18 -9.03
CA PRO A 152 12.97 12.39 -9.66
C PRO A 152 11.93 13.16 -10.49
N SER A 153 10.82 12.52 -10.87
CA SER A 153 9.79 13.14 -11.72
C SER A 153 9.05 14.30 -11.05
N ILE A 154 9.07 14.38 -9.71
CA ILE A 154 8.45 15.46 -8.95
C ILE A 154 9.26 16.76 -9.00
N GLN A 155 10.51 16.73 -9.52
CA GLN A 155 11.44 17.86 -9.72
C GLN A 155 11.91 18.55 -8.44
N GLY A 156 11.38 18.22 -7.28
CA GLY A 156 11.69 18.81 -5.98
C GLY A 156 10.48 18.85 -5.06
N GLY A 157 10.73 19.21 -3.81
CA GLY A 157 9.69 19.21 -2.78
C GLY A 157 9.39 17.82 -2.23
N ILE A 158 8.21 17.65 -1.66
CA ILE A 158 7.79 16.45 -0.95
C ILE A 158 6.33 16.12 -1.25
N ILE A 159 6.05 14.84 -1.43
CA ILE A 159 4.69 14.30 -1.44
C ILE A 159 4.55 13.37 -0.25
N MET A 160 3.53 13.57 0.56
CA MET A 160 3.22 12.72 1.69
C MET A 160 1.85 12.09 1.50
N SER A 161 1.78 10.79 1.61
CA SER A 161 0.55 10.03 1.56
C SER A 161 0.42 9.17 2.81
N THR A 162 -0.72 9.25 3.44
CA THR A 162 -1.13 8.33 4.48
C THR A 162 -2.61 8.05 4.29
N ARG A 163 -3.14 7.04 4.92
CA ARG A 163 -4.53 6.66 4.78
C ARG A 163 -5.49 7.85 4.96
N GLY A 164 -6.19 8.21 3.88
CA GLY A 164 -7.17 9.31 3.87
C GLY A 164 -6.60 10.73 3.85
N ARG A 165 -5.27 10.90 3.83
CA ARG A 165 -4.63 12.22 3.69
C ARG A 165 -3.55 12.16 2.62
N PHE A 166 -3.58 13.13 1.72
CA PHE A 166 -2.60 13.31 0.67
C PHE A 166 -2.16 14.78 0.65
N VAL A 167 -0.87 15.00 0.78
CA VAL A 167 -0.26 16.34 0.74
C VAL A 167 0.78 16.35 -0.35
N ASP A 168 0.54 17.11 -1.40
CA ASP A 168 1.46 17.33 -2.51
C ASP A 168 2.03 18.75 -2.43
N ALA A 169 3.25 18.83 -1.96
CA ALA A 169 4.08 20.04 -1.92
C ALA A 169 5.25 19.96 -2.93
N SER A 170 5.10 19.16 -4.01
CA SER A 170 6.10 19.06 -5.06
C SER A 170 6.18 20.34 -5.89
N VAL A 171 7.38 20.60 -6.41
CA VAL A 171 7.64 21.72 -7.35
C VAL A 171 6.77 21.56 -8.60
N ARG A 172 6.63 20.35 -9.11
CA ARG A 172 5.75 20.02 -10.24
C ARG A 172 4.31 20.46 -10.01
N SER A 173 3.76 20.19 -8.84
CA SER A 173 2.39 20.60 -8.48
C SER A 173 2.27 22.12 -8.40
N GLN A 174 3.27 22.80 -7.82
CA GLN A 174 3.28 24.26 -7.72
C GLN A 174 3.34 24.93 -9.11
N PHE A 175 4.17 24.42 -10.02
CA PHE A 175 4.20 24.91 -11.41
C PHE A 175 2.87 24.69 -12.14
N ASN A 176 2.23 23.54 -11.94
CA ASN A 176 0.94 23.29 -12.56
C ASN A 176 -0.14 24.26 -12.05
N LYS A 177 -0.16 24.55 -10.75
CA LYS A 177 -1.08 25.54 -10.16
C LYS A 177 -0.82 26.93 -10.72
N ALA A 178 0.44 27.37 -10.78
CA ALA A 178 0.81 28.67 -11.37
C ALA A 178 0.40 28.77 -12.84
N ARG A 179 0.59 27.69 -13.63
CA ARG A 179 0.17 27.68 -15.05
C ARG A 179 -1.34 27.80 -15.22
N ILE A 180 -2.15 27.21 -14.34
CA ILE A 180 -3.61 27.33 -14.38
C ILE A 180 -4.02 28.77 -14.11
N VAL A 181 -3.51 29.38 -13.03
CA VAL A 181 -3.81 30.76 -12.65
C VAL A 181 -3.42 31.76 -13.78
N LEU A 182 -2.25 31.57 -14.40
CA LEU A 182 -1.80 32.42 -15.50
C LEU A 182 -2.70 32.29 -16.75
N LYS A 183 -3.22 31.11 -17.03
CA LYS A 183 -4.16 30.92 -18.15
C LYS A 183 -5.51 31.60 -17.88
N GLU A 184 -6.06 31.45 -16.69
CA GLU A 184 -7.34 32.05 -16.30
C GLU A 184 -7.27 33.62 -16.34
N THR A 185 -6.10 34.19 -15.99
CA THR A 185 -5.90 35.67 -16.09
C THR A 185 -5.74 36.14 -17.51
N THR A 186 -5.34 35.29 -18.47
CA THR A 186 -5.17 35.66 -19.87
C THR A 186 -6.49 35.61 -20.65
N ASP A 187 -7.41 34.71 -20.32
CA ASP A 187 -8.72 34.59 -20.95
C ASP A 187 -9.75 35.64 -20.44
N GLY A 188 -9.44 36.37 -19.38
CA GLY A 188 -10.30 37.41 -18.80
C GLY A 188 -10.03 38.81 -19.33
N GLY A 189 -9.19 39.00 -20.35
CA GLY A 189 -8.67 40.27 -20.83
C GLY A 189 -9.13 40.70 -22.23
N GLU A 190 -10.27 40.21 -22.75
CA GLU A 190 -10.91 40.80 -23.95
C GLU A 190 -12.22 41.49 -23.53
N CYS A 191 -12.12 42.79 -23.31
CA CYS A 191 -13.21 43.74 -23.48
C CYS A 191 -13.00 44.52 -24.76
#